data_8d7eb3259d3a3d08c42df76bdfe8d7d0
#
_entry.id   8d7eb3259d3a3d08c42df76bdfe8d7d0
#
_cell.length_a   1.000
_cell.length_b   1.000
_cell.length_c   1.000
_cell.angle_alpha   90.00
_cell.angle_beta   90.00
_cell.angle_gamma   90.00
#
_symmetry.space_group_name_H-M   'P 1'
#
loop_
_entity.id
_entity.type
_entity.pdbx_description
1 polymer ?
#
loop_
_entity_poly.entity_id
_entity_poly.type
_entity_poly.pdbx_seq_one_letter_code
_entity_poly.pdbx_strand_id
1 'polypeptide(L)'
;RKHNMDQEKVIVIDFGGQYNQLVARRVRECNVYCEIYSYRTDIEQIKAMNPKGIILTGGPNSCYEADSPTYKKELFELGIPVLGLCYGAQLMNHILGGKVEKAPVREYGKTEVFVDKSSPLFEGVATDSAEGSTICWMSHFDYISKPAPGFQVVAHTADCPVAADENPEKKLYAIQFHPEVLHTVEGSKMLHNFVRNICGCAGTWRMDSFVEHTIKEIREKVGDGKVLLALSGGVDSSVAAGLLSRAIGKQLTCVFVDHGLLRKNEGDEVEEVFGLNGQFDLNFIRVNAQERYYGKLAGVTEPEKKRKIIGEEFIRVFEEEAKKIGAVDFLAQGTIYPDVVESGLGGESAVIKSHHNVGGLPDYVDFKEIIEPLRNLFKDEVRKAGLELGIPEKLVFRQPFPGPGLGIRIIGEVTAEKVRIVQDADYIYREEVDAAVEEYRKEHGEAPEWMPNQYFAALTNMRSVGVMGDERTYDYAVALRAVNTVDFMTAEAANIPFEVLQKVMSRIINEVKGVNRCFYDITSKPPGTIEFE
;
A
#
# COMPACT_ATOMS: atom_id res chain seq x y z
N ARG A 1 7.82 -1.31 24.18
CA ARG A 1 9.22 -1.60 23.77
C ARG A 1 9.72 -2.98 24.22
N LYS A 2 9.25 -3.54 25.37
CA LYS A 2 9.68 -4.88 25.82
C LYS A 2 9.09 -6.03 25.01
N HIS A 3 7.95 -5.84 24.33
CA HIS A 3 7.26 -6.91 23.61
C HIS A 3 7.81 -7.21 22.22
N ASN A 4 8.58 -6.28 21.62
CA ASN A 4 9.23 -6.48 20.32
C ASN A 4 10.52 -7.28 20.39
N MET A 5 11.05 -7.59 21.59
CA MET A 5 12.33 -8.29 21.75
C MET A 5 12.24 -9.79 21.53
N ASP A 6 11.05 -10.39 21.69
CA ASP A 6 10.84 -11.84 21.55
C ASP A 6 10.27 -12.23 20.18
N GLN A 7 9.97 -11.25 19.31
CA GLN A 7 9.42 -11.53 18.00
C GLN A 7 10.50 -11.80 16.98
N GLU A 8 10.38 -12.92 16.26
CA GLU A 8 11.26 -13.20 15.12
C GLU A 8 11.16 -12.06 14.11
N LYS A 9 12.29 -11.64 13.59
CA LYS A 9 12.40 -10.50 12.70
C LYS A 9 13.38 -10.80 11.59
N VAL A 10 12.96 -10.49 10.36
CA VAL A 10 13.85 -10.39 9.21
C VAL A 10 13.93 -8.91 8.86
N ILE A 11 15.11 -8.39 8.60
CA ILE A 11 15.29 -7.00 8.18
C ILE A 11 15.65 -6.93 6.70
N VAL A 12 15.17 -5.87 6.06
CA VAL A 12 15.49 -5.52 4.68
C VAL A 12 16.36 -4.27 4.71
N ILE A 13 17.51 -4.29 4.06
CA ILE A 13 18.35 -3.11 3.90
C ILE A 13 18.13 -2.54 2.52
N ASP A 14 17.69 -1.29 2.48
CA ASP A 14 17.33 -0.56 1.26
C ASP A 14 18.54 0.15 0.67
N PHE A 15 18.89 -0.19 -0.56
CA PHE A 15 19.95 0.44 -1.34
C PHE A 15 19.42 1.40 -2.43
N GLY A 16 18.16 1.84 -2.31
CA GLY A 16 17.57 2.81 -3.24
C GLY A 16 16.77 2.19 -4.38
N GLY A 17 16.53 0.88 -4.35
CA GLY A 17 15.73 0.18 -5.36
C GLY A 17 14.23 0.45 -5.23
N GLN A 18 13.49 0.11 -6.29
CA GLN A 18 12.05 0.35 -6.37
C GLN A 18 11.22 -0.62 -5.52
N TYR A 19 11.75 -1.81 -5.24
CA TYR A 19 10.97 -2.94 -4.72
C TYR A 19 11.24 -3.28 -3.26
N ASN A 20 11.86 -2.39 -2.49
CA ASN A 20 12.18 -2.64 -1.08
C ASN A 20 10.94 -2.95 -0.24
N GLN A 21 9.87 -2.19 -0.41
CA GLN A 21 8.60 -2.45 0.29
C GLN A 21 7.96 -3.76 -0.15
N LEU A 22 8.06 -4.08 -1.44
CA LEU A 22 7.53 -5.33 -1.97
C LEU A 22 8.27 -6.54 -1.40
N VAL A 23 9.59 -6.45 -1.25
CA VAL A 23 10.40 -7.49 -0.60
C VAL A 23 9.92 -7.72 0.84
N ALA A 24 9.74 -6.64 1.61
CA ALA A 24 9.27 -6.74 3.00
C ALA A 24 7.86 -7.35 3.08
N ARG A 25 6.96 -6.99 2.16
CA ARG A 25 5.62 -7.57 2.10
C ARG A 25 5.68 -9.07 1.81
N ARG A 26 6.55 -9.51 0.89
CA ARG A 26 6.72 -10.94 0.58
C ARG A 26 7.23 -11.73 1.79
N VAL A 27 8.12 -11.14 2.58
CA VAL A 27 8.58 -11.76 3.83
C VAL A 27 7.40 -11.93 4.80
N ARG A 28 6.58 -10.91 4.94
CA ARG A 28 5.40 -10.98 5.82
C ARG A 28 4.36 -11.98 5.35
N GLU A 29 4.25 -12.22 4.06
CA GLU A 29 3.41 -13.29 3.51
C GLU A 29 3.90 -14.69 3.95
N CYS A 30 5.16 -14.81 4.36
CA CYS A 30 5.70 -16.01 4.99
C CYS A 30 5.37 -16.10 6.50
N ASN A 31 4.53 -15.23 7.02
CA ASN A 31 4.18 -15.09 8.43
C ASN A 31 5.37 -14.74 9.33
N VAL A 32 6.26 -13.90 8.82
CA VAL A 32 7.42 -13.41 9.55
C VAL A 32 7.43 -11.89 9.54
N TYR A 33 7.59 -11.29 10.71
CA TYR A 33 7.68 -9.84 10.84
C TYR A 33 8.94 -9.31 10.16
N CYS A 34 8.80 -8.23 9.40
CA CYS A 34 9.88 -7.65 8.61
C CYS A 34 9.86 -6.14 8.69
N GLU A 35 11.02 -5.54 8.87
CA GLU A 35 11.21 -4.08 8.86
C GLU A 35 12.25 -3.69 7.80
N ILE A 36 12.14 -2.46 7.30
CA ILE A 36 13.02 -1.90 6.29
C ILE A 36 13.92 -0.85 6.93
N TYR A 37 15.21 -0.92 6.65
CA TYR A 37 16.22 0.03 7.12
C TYR A 37 17.08 0.53 5.97
N SER A 38 17.52 1.78 6.07
CA SER A 38 18.46 2.37 5.12
C SER A 38 19.82 1.67 5.18
N TYR A 39 20.53 1.64 4.06
CA TYR A 39 21.94 1.20 4.02
C TYR A 39 22.86 2.04 4.92
N ARG A 40 22.40 3.19 5.38
CA ARG A 40 23.11 4.06 6.32
C ARG A 40 22.93 3.67 7.78
N THR A 41 22.12 2.66 8.06
CA THR A 41 21.89 2.17 9.42
C THR A 41 23.19 1.60 10.01
N ASP A 42 23.50 2.00 11.23
CA ASP A 42 24.71 1.54 11.93
C ASP A 42 24.62 0.04 12.21
N ILE A 43 25.73 -0.67 12.00
CA ILE A 43 25.80 -2.11 12.23
C ILE A 43 25.51 -2.48 13.69
N GLU A 44 25.86 -1.61 14.64
CA GLU A 44 25.58 -1.86 16.06
C GLU A 44 24.07 -1.89 16.32
N GLN A 45 23.29 -1.10 15.59
CA GLN A 45 21.84 -1.11 15.66
C GLN A 45 21.28 -2.43 15.11
N ILE A 46 21.85 -2.95 14.02
CA ILE A 46 21.45 -4.24 13.45
C ILE A 46 21.77 -5.37 14.43
N LYS A 47 22.95 -5.36 15.04
CA LYS A 47 23.33 -6.33 16.06
C LYS A 47 22.38 -6.33 17.25
N ALA A 48 21.98 -5.13 17.70
CA ALA A 48 21.06 -4.97 18.82
C ALA A 48 19.67 -5.54 18.53
N MET A 49 19.22 -5.47 17.28
CA MET A 49 17.95 -6.06 16.85
C MET A 49 17.99 -7.59 16.81
N ASN A 50 19.17 -8.19 16.66
CA ASN A 50 19.37 -9.62 16.55
C ASN A 50 18.39 -10.28 15.55
N PRO A 51 18.37 -9.87 14.27
CA PRO A 51 17.43 -10.41 13.31
C PRO A 51 17.73 -11.87 12.97
N LYS A 52 16.71 -12.60 12.58
CA LYS A 52 16.84 -13.99 12.10
C LYS A 52 17.43 -14.07 10.70
N GLY A 53 17.27 -13.02 9.92
CA GLY A 53 17.80 -12.93 8.57
C GLY A 53 17.88 -11.50 8.09
N ILE A 54 18.71 -11.28 7.07
CA ILE A 54 18.93 -9.97 6.47
C ILE A 54 18.80 -10.12 4.95
N ILE A 55 18.02 -9.24 4.33
CA ILE A 55 17.86 -9.18 2.87
C ILE A 55 18.38 -7.84 2.37
N LEU A 56 19.32 -7.89 1.42
CA LEU A 56 19.86 -6.70 0.76
C LEU A 56 19.12 -6.52 -0.56
N THR A 57 18.48 -5.38 -0.74
CA THR A 57 17.65 -5.13 -1.92
C THR A 57 18.44 -4.67 -3.15
N GLY A 58 17.73 -4.46 -4.24
CA GLY A 58 18.28 -3.84 -5.44
C GLY A 58 18.58 -2.36 -5.25
N GLY A 59 19.25 -1.78 -6.22
CA GLY A 59 19.58 -0.37 -6.26
C GLY A 59 19.93 0.07 -7.68
N PRO A 60 19.87 1.37 -7.97
CA PRO A 60 20.11 1.89 -9.32
C PRO A 60 21.57 2.04 -9.71
N ASN A 61 22.49 1.91 -8.78
CA ASN A 61 23.91 2.19 -8.96
C ASN A 61 24.73 0.95 -9.31
N SER A 62 25.98 1.16 -9.68
CA SER A 62 26.99 0.10 -9.82
C SER A 62 27.78 0.01 -8.50
N CYS A 63 27.87 -1.18 -7.91
CA CYS A 63 28.44 -1.37 -6.60
C CYS A 63 29.96 -1.08 -6.50
N TYR A 64 30.65 -1.04 -7.65
CA TYR A 64 32.08 -0.73 -7.73
C TYR A 64 32.38 0.76 -7.86
N GLU A 65 31.36 1.62 -7.98
CA GLU A 65 31.52 3.07 -8.03
C GLU A 65 31.74 3.63 -6.62
N ALA A 66 32.62 4.63 -6.49
CA ALA A 66 33.01 5.18 -5.18
C ALA A 66 31.84 5.77 -4.36
N ASP A 67 30.88 6.37 -5.04
CA ASP A 67 29.74 7.03 -4.39
C ASP A 67 28.50 6.14 -4.25
N SER A 68 28.60 4.88 -4.64
CA SER A 68 27.46 3.95 -4.57
C SER A 68 27.14 3.55 -3.14
N PRO A 69 25.86 3.27 -2.83
CA PRO A 69 25.47 2.72 -1.53
C PRO A 69 26.23 1.44 -1.24
N THR A 70 26.77 1.32 -0.03
CA THR A 70 27.55 0.18 0.39
C THR A 70 27.25 -0.18 1.85
N TYR A 71 27.85 -1.28 2.32
CA TYR A 71 27.77 -1.69 3.70
C TYR A 71 29.10 -2.30 4.17
N LYS A 72 29.28 -2.38 5.48
CA LYS A 72 30.51 -2.95 6.07
C LYS A 72 30.58 -4.46 5.85
N LYS A 73 31.76 -4.96 5.57
CA LYS A 73 32.04 -6.39 5.45
C LYS A 73 31.63 -7.19 6.69
N GLU A 74 31.69 -6.58 7.86
CA GLU A 74 31.27 -7.17 9.14
C GLU A 74 29.85 -7.73 9.10
N LEU A 75 28.94 -7.15 8.30
CA LEU A 75 27.59 -7.65 8.15
C LEU A 75 27.55 -9.13 7.75
N PHE A 76 28.45 -9.53 6.86
CA PHE A 76 28.52 -10.90 6.36
C PHE A 76 29.25 -11.84 7.31
N GLU A 77 29.79 -11.33 8.39
CA GLU A 77 30.55 -12.08 9.42
C GLU A 77 29.74 -12.28 10.71
N LEU A 78 28.53 -11.76 10.78
CA LEU A 78 27.67 -11.84 11.97
C LEU A 78 27.10 -13.23 12.24
N GLY A 79 27.19 -14.15 11.28
CA GLY A 79 26.57 -15.47 11.39
C GLY A 79 25.06 -15.48 11.18
N ILE A 80 24.47 -14.35 10.82
CA ILE A 80 23.06 -14.22 10.48
C ILE A 80 22.91 -14.50 8.98
N PRO A 81 21.93 -15.32 8.55
CA PRO A 81 21.71 -15.56 7.13
C PRO A 81 21.45 -14.25 6.37
N VAL A 82 22.14 -14.08 5.25
CA VAL A 82 22.01 -12.90 4.38
C VAL A 82 21.64 -13.33 2.97
N LEU A 83 20.60 -12.71 2.40
CA LEU A 83 20.21 -12.87 1.01
C LEU A 83 20.36 -11.53 0.29
N GLY A 84 21.23 -11.49 -0.72
CA GLY A 84 21.36 -10.33 -1.60
C GLY A 84 20.50 -10.50 -2.85
N LEU A 85 19.76 -9.45 -3.22
CA LEU A 85 18.92 -9.42 -4.41
C LEU A 85 19.44 -8.35 -5.37
N CYS A 86 19.68 -8.72 -6.63
CA CYS A 86 20.13 -7.82 -7.70
C CYS A 86 21.37 -7.03 -7.29
N TYR A 87 21.24 -5.72 -7.05
CA TYR A 87 22.33 -4.90 -6.52
C TYR A 87 22.94 -5.50 -5.23
N GLY A 88 22.09 -5.98 -4.32
CA GLY A 88 22.53 -6.61 -3.07
C GLY A 88 23.36 -7.86 -3.29
N ALA A 89 23.04 -8.66 -4.31
CA ALA A 89 23.81 -9.82 -4.72
C ALA A 89 25.19 -9.43 -5.24
N GLN A 90 25.24 -8.40 -6.07
CA GLN A 90 26.47 -7.85 -6.63
C GLN A 90 27.34 -7.27 -5.53
N LEU A 91 26.77 -6.48 -4.63
CA LEU A 91 27.47 -5.87 -3.51
C LEU A 91 28.10 -6.92 -2.58
N MET A 92 27.36 -7.98 -2.26
CA MET A 92 27.87 -9.09 -1.45
C MET A 92 29.11 -9.71 -2.09
N ASN A 93 29.02 -10.07 -3.37
CA ASN A 93 30.15 -10.65 -4.09
C ASN A 93 31.34 -9.69 -4.19
N HIS A 94 31.06 -8.42 -4.48
CA HIS A 94 32.10 -7.38 -4.58
C HIS A 94 32.87 -7.21 -3.26
N ILE A 95 32.17 -7.06 -2.15
CA ILE A 95 32.77 -6.85 -0.82
C ILE A 95 33.58 -8.08 -0.38
N LEU A 96 33.14 -9.27 -0.75
CA LEU A 96 33.77 -10.52 -0.32
C LEU A 96 34.87 -11.04 -1.27
N GLY A 97 35.27 -10.22 -2.24
CA GLY A 97 36.42 -10.51 -3.10
C GLY A 97 36.11 -11.09 -4.46
N GLY A 98 34.84 -11.13 -4.84
CA GLY A 98 34.42 -11.45 -6.20
C GLY A 98 34.56 -10.25 -7.12
N LYS A 99 34.15 -10.40 -8.38
CA LYS A 99 34.22 -9.35 -9.36
C LYS A 99 32.86 -9.06 -9.97
N VAL A 100 32.50 -7.80 -10.00
CA VAL A 100 31.27 -7.27 -10.64
C VAL A 100 31.71 -6.25 -11.70
N GLU A 101 31.18 -6.40 -12.91
CA GLU A 101 31.50 -5.53 -14.02
C GLU A 101 30.32 -5.35 -14.95
N LYS A 102 30.43 -4.42 -15.90
CA LYS A 102 29.37 -4.16 -16.86
C LYS A 102 29.16 -5.39 -17.74
N ALA A 103 27.90 -5.84 -17.84
CA ALA A 103 27.56 -7.02 -18.63
C ALA A 103 27.70 -6.76 -20.13
N PRO A 104 28.23 -7.74 -20.91
CA PRO A 104 28.26 -7.65 -22.37
C PRO A 104 26.86 -7.54 -22.98
N VAL A 105 25.89 -8.25 -22.35
CA VAL A 105 24.49 -8.26 -22.75
C VAL A 105 23.64 -7.89 -21.56
N ARG A 106 22.81 -6.86 -21.71
CA ARG A 106 21.84 -6.45 -20.69
C ARG A 106 20.69 -7.45 -20.68
N GLU A 107 20.24 -7.83 -19.48
CA GLU A 107 19.03 -8.60 -19.31
C GLU A 107 17.95 -7.75 -18.70
N TYR A 108 16.83 -7.63 -19.39
CA TYR A 108 15.66 -6.91 -18.91
C TYR A 108 14.41 -7.67 -19.31
N GLY A 109 13.58 -8.01 -18.33
CA GLY A 109 12.32 -8.69 -18.55
C GLY A 109 12.32 -10.14 -18.10
N LYS A 110 11.36 -10.89 -18.61
CA LYS A 110 11.20 -12.32 -18.32
C LYS A 110 12.34 -13.11 -18.96
N THR A 111 13.08 -13.83 -18.14
CA THR A 111 14.26 -14.56 -18.56
C THR A 111 14.20 -15.99 -18.05
N GLU A 112 14.57 -16.96 -18.87
CA GLU A 112 14.72 -18.36 -18.49
C GLU A 112 15.98 -18.51 -17.64
N VAL A 113 15.81 -18.99 -16.41
CA VAL A 113 16.89 -19.19 -15.44
C VAL A 113 16.98 -20.66 -15.07
N PHE A 114 18.18 -21.24 -15.22
CA PHE A 114 18.46 -22.61 -14.83
C PHE A 114 18.92 -22.64 -13.39
N VAL A 115 18.21 -23.40 -12.53
CA VAL A 115 18.45 -23.46 -11.10
C VAL A 115 18.92 -24.85 -10.65
N ASP A 116 19.84 -24.87 -9.70
CA ASP A 116 20.30 -26.09 -9.04
C ASP A 116 19.39 -26.36 -7.82
N LYS A 117 18.53 -27.36 -7.94
CA LYS A 117 17.57 -27.71 -6.89
C LYS A 117 18.21 -28.31 -5.62
N SER A 118 19.49 -28.62 -5.66
CA SER A 118 20.22 -29.05 -4.45
C SER A 118 20.50 -27.87 -3.53
N SER A 119 20.44 -26.64 -4.04
CA SER A 119 20.52 -25.44 -3.22
C SER A 119 19.28 -25.29 -2.32
N PRO A 120 19.45 -24.95 -1.04
CA PRO A 120 18.29 -24.72 -0.17
C PRO A 120 17.38 -23.59 -0.65
N LEU A 121 17.89 -22.64 -1.43
CA LEU A 121 17.06 -21.57 -2.04
C LEU A 121 16.03 -22.11 -3.02
N PHE A 122 16.38 -23.16 -3.74
CA PHE A 122 15.56 -23.68 -4.86
C PHE A 122 14.90 -25.01 -4.54
N GLU A 123 14.91 -25.44 -3.30
CA GLU A 123 14.22 -26.64 -2.86
C GLU A 123 12.71 -26.54 -3.14
N GLY A 124 12.20 -27.55 -3.87
CA GLY A 124 10.77 -27.60 -4.22
C GLY A 124 10.32 -26.59 -5.27
N VAL A 125 11.23 -25.87 -5.91
CA VAL A 125 10.93 -24.96 -7.01
C VAL A 125 10.52 -25.77 -8.24
N ALA A 126 9.36 -25.44 -8.83
CA ALA A 126 8.90 -26.09 -10.03
C ALA A 126 9.72 -25.62 -11.25
N THR A 127 10.10 -26.58 -12.10
CA THR A 127 10.88 -26.28 -13.30
C THR A 127 10.22 -26.85 -14.55
N ASP A 128 10.32 -26.11 -15.65
CA ASP A 128 9.58 -26.39 -16.90
C ASP A 128 10.35 -27.24 -17.91
N SER A 129 11.63 -27.50 -17.68
CA SER A 129 12.46 -28.27 -18.61
C SER A 129 13.23 -29.39 -17.90
N ALA A 130 13.73 -30.34 -18.69
CA ALA A 130 14.63 -31.40 -18.20
C ALA A 130 15.93 -30.82 -17.62
N GLU A 131 16.31 -29.61 -17.99
CA GLU A 131 17.49 -28.89 -17.52
C GLU A 131 17.25 -28.09 -16.24
N GLY A 132 15.98 -28.00 -15.77
CA GLY A 132 15.64 -27.36 -14.52
C GLY A 132 15.53 -25.84 -14.59
N SER A 133 14.80 -25.30 -15.57
CA SER A 133 14.61 -23.86 -15.73
C SER A 133 13.27 -23.37 -15.19
N THR A 134 13.26 -22.10 -14.78
CA THR A 134 12.05 -21.35 -14.43
C THR A 134 12.18 -19.92 -14.96
N ILE A 135 11.05 -19.23 -15.07
CA ILE A 135 11.04 -17.85 -15.57
C ILE A 135 11.21 -16.89 -14.40
N CYS A 136 12.18 -15.99 -14.52
CA CYS A 136 12.48 -14.96 -13.52
C CYS A 136 12.54 -13.58 -14.17
N TRP A 137 12.30 -12.56 -13.36
CA TRP A 137 12.43 -11.18 -13.80
C TRP A 137 13.85 -10.68 -13.61
N MET A 138 14.51 -10.31 -14.71
CA MET A 138 15.84 -9.71 -14.72
C MET A 138 15.73 -8.22 -15.02
N SER A 139 16.57 -7.45 -14.35
CA SER A 139 16.72 -6.00 -14.59
C SER A 139 18.11 -5.59 -14.10
N HIS A 140 19.14 -5.82 -14.94
CA HIS A 140 20.52 -5.49 -14.56
C HIS A 140 21.39 -5.09 -15.74
N PHE A 141 22.30 -4.16 -15.50
CA PHE A 141 23.34 -3.72 -16.42
C PHE A 141 24.71 -4.32 -16.07
N ASP A 142 24.95 -4.55 -14.79
CA ASP A 142 26.14 -5.17 -14.27
C ASP A 142 25.87 -6.65 -13.97
N TYR A 143 26.93 -7.45 -13.90
CA TYR A 143 26.81 -8.84 -13.57
C TYR A 143 27.99 -9.28 -12.70
N ILE A 144 27.81 -10.37 -11.99
CA ILE A 144 28.88 -11.03 -11.23
C ILE A 144 29.68 -11.87 -12.24
N SER A 145 30.88 -11.38 -12.61
CA SER A 145 31.74 -12.08 -13.57
C SER A 145 32.59 -13.15 -12.88
N LYS A 146 32.86 -12.98 -11.58
CA LYS A 146 33.59 -13.94 -10.77
C LYS A 146 32.95 -14.01 -9.39
N PRO A 147 32.48 -15.17 -8.95
CA PRO A 147 31.96 -15.36 -7.60
C PRO A 147 33.02 -15.02 -6.55
N ALA A 148 32.57 -14.56 -5.39
CA ALA A 148 33.45 -14.39 -4.24
C ALA A 148 34.08 -15.73 -3.83
N PRO A 149 35.32 -15.74 -3.26
CA PRO A 149 35.95 -16.96 -2.78
C PRO A 149 35.02 -17.75 -1.84
N GLY A 150 34.91 -19.06 -2.09
CA GLY A 150 34.05 -19.94 -1.32
C GLY A 150 32.60 -20.01 -1.74
N PHE A 151 32.20 -19.21 -2.73
CA PHE A 151 30.83 -19.24 -3.28
C PHE A 151 30.72 -20.24 -4.43
N GLN A 152 29.57 -20.90 -4.50
CA GLN A 152 29.20 -21.81 -5.59
C GLN A 152 28.08 -21.18 -6.41
N VAL A 153 28.17 -21.29 -7.73
CA VAL A 153 27.10 -20.86 -8.64
C VAL A 153 25.98 -21.88 -8.58
N VAL A 154 24.76 -21.44 -8.34
CA VAL A 154 23.57 -22.30 -8.22
C VAL A 154 22.45 -21.91 -9.20
N ALA A 155 22.64 -20.88 -10.00
CA ALA A 155 21.75 -20.55 -11.11
C ALA A 155 22.50 -19.75 -12.18
N HIS A 156 22.06 -19.93 -13.44
CA HIS A 156 22.60 -19.21 -14.59
C HIS A 156 21.53 -19.00 -15.66
N THR A 157 21.80 -18.06 -16.55
CA THR A 157 21.03 -17.86 -17.79
C THR A 157 21.94 -18.04 -19.00
N ALA A 158 21.40 -17.93 -20.19
CA ALA A 158 22.20 -17.97 -21.43
C ALA A 158 23.30 -16.88 -21.45
N ASP A 159 22.99 -15.68 -20.92
CA ASP A 159 23.87 -14.51 -20.94
C ASP A 159 24.47 -14.14 -19.59
N CYS A 160 23.98 -14.70 -18.50
CA CYS A 160 24.42 -14.42 -17.15
C CYS A 160 24.97 -15.71 -16.49
N PRO A 161 26.29 -15.84 -16.34
CA PRO A 161 26.87 -17.05 -15.78
C PRO A 161 26.60 -17.23 -14.29
N VAL A 162 26.33 -16.15 -13.57
CA VAL A 162 26.02 -16.17 -12.13
C VAL A 162 24.68 -15.46 -11.91
N ALA A 163 23.60 -16.19 -12.10
CA ALA A 163 22.26 -15.69 -11.75
C ALA A 163 21.95 -15.89 -10.27
N ALA A 164 22.62 -16.84 -9.62
CA ALA A 164 22.62 -17.01 -8.18
C ALA A 164 23.91 -17.72 -7.76
N ASP A 165 24.45 -17.31 -6.62
CA ASP A 165 25.57 -18.01 -5.98
C ASP A 165 25.37 -18.03 -4.47
N GLU A 166 26.09 -18.90 -3.80
CA GLU A 166 25.91 -19.10 -2.36
C GLU A 166 27.16 -19.61 -1.67
N ASN A 167 27.26 -19.31 -0.38
CA ASN A 167 28.20 -19.91 0.55
C ASN A 167 27.40 -20.37 1.79
N PRO A 168 26.80 -21.59 1.74
CA PRO A 168 25.90 -22.06 2.81
C PRO A 168 26.60 -22.18 4.16
N GLU A 169 27.87 -22.50 4.18
CA GLU A 169 28.66 -22.60 5.42
C GLU A 169 28.64 -21.27 6.19
N LYS A 170 28.74 -20.16 5.47
CA LYS A 170 28.65 -18.81 6.04
C LYS A 170 27.22 -18.22 6.02
N LYS A 171 26.26 -19.00 5.56
CA LYS A 171 24.83 -18.58 5.45
C LYS A 171 24.64 -17.36 4.54
N LEU A 172 25.39 -17.30 3.44
CA LEU A 172 25.35 -16.19 2.48
C LEU A 172 24.77 -16.68 1.15
N TYR A 173 23.79 -15.94 0.63
CA TYR A 173 23.04 -16.29 -0.58
C TYR A 173 22.86 -15.04 -1.43
N ALA A 174 22.97 -15.17 -2.74
CA ALA A 174 22.85 -14.06 -3.67
C ALA A 174 22.05 -14.46 -4.91
N ILE A 175 21.09 -13.64 -5.28
CA ILE A 175 20.21 -13.84 -6.44
C ILE A 175 20.25 -12.58 -7.30
N GLN A 176 20.59 -12.70 -8.59
CA GLN A 176 20.64 -11.56 -9.52
C GLN A 176 19.26 -11.09 -9.91
N PHE A 177 18.28 -11.97 -10.01
CA PHE A 177 16.91 -11.66 -10.40
C PHE A 177 16.07 -11.18 -9.20
N HIS A 178 14.84 -10.77 -9.48
CA HIS A 178 13.90 -10.24 -8.49
C HIS A 178 12.85 -11.28 -8.13
N PRO A 179 13.01 -12.02 -7.00
CA PRO A 179 12.00 -13.01 -6.58
C PRO A 179 10.71 -12.37 -6.06
N GLU A 180 10.76 -11.11 -5.67
CA GLU A 180 9.62 -10.37 -5.11
C GLU A 180 8.55 -10.01 -6.12
N VAL A 181 8.89 -9.89 -7.40
CA VAL A 181 7.93 -9.50 -8.44
C VAL A 181 7.17 -10.70 -8.99
N LEU A 182 5.93 -10.48 -9.45
CA LEU A 182 5.04 -11.54 -9.96
C LEU A 182 5.61 -12.28 -11.17
N HIS A 183 6.43 -11.61 -11.97
CA HIS A 183 7.03 -12.21 -13.18
C HIS A 183 8.11 -13.26 -12.87
N THR A 184 8.59 -13.33 -11.63
CA THR A 184 9.39 -14.45 -11.16
C THR A 184 8.41 -15.50 -10.65
N VAL A 185 8.15 -16.52 -11.48
CA VAL A 185 7.07 -17.48 -11.28
C VAL A 185 7.15 -18.19 -9.92
N GLU A 186 8.34 -18.61 -9.53
CA GLU A 186 8.59 -19.34 -8.28
C GLU A 186 9.23 -18.47 -7.19
N GLY A 187 9.12 -17.14 -7.34
CA GLY A 187 9.76 -16.18 -6.41
C GLY A 187 9.29 -16.33 -4.97
N SER A 188 7.99 -16.54 -4.76
CA SER A 188 7.43 -16.73 -3.41
C SER A 188 8.00 -17.97 -2.74
N LYS A 189 8.21 -19.06 -3.48
CA LYS A 189 8.81 -20.29 -2.96
C LYS A 189 10.26 -20.07 -2.56
N MET A 190 11.01 -19.32 -3.37
CA MET A 190 12.41 -18.99 -3.09
C MET A 190 12.55 -18.15 -1.82
N LEU A 191 11.72 -17.13 -1.66
CA LEU A 191 11.71 -16.30 -0.46
C LEU A 191 11.26 -17.08 0.77
N HIS A 192 10.25 -17.92 0.62
CA HIS A 192 9.82 -18.82 1.70
C HIS A 192 10.96 -19.73 2.14
N ASN A 193 11.71 -20.33 1.20
CA ASN A 193 12.86 -21.17 1.51
C ASN A 193 13.89 -20.41 2.33
N PHE A 194 14.21 -19.17 1.94
CA PHE A 194 15.14 -18.35 2.69
C PHE A 194 14.62 -18.03 4.10
N VAL A 195 13.43 -17.46 4.18
CA VAL A 195 12.88 -16.94 5.44
C VAL A 195 12.56 -18.07 6.44
N ARG A 196 11.87 -19.12 5.98
CA ARG A 196 11.38 -20.18 6.87
C ARG A 196 12.39 -21.29 7.08
N ASN A 197 13.12 -21.68 6.06
CA ASN A 197 14.04 -22.83 6.14
C ASN A 197 15.45 -22.38 6.49
N ILE A 198 16.03 -21.48 5.74
CA ILE A 198 17.40 -21.02 5.96
C ILE A 198 17.51 -20.16 7.23
N CYS A 199 16.63 -19.18 7.40
CA CYS A 199 16.60 -18.34 8.61
C CYS A 199 15.99 -19.06 9.82
N GLY A 200 15.26 -20.14 9.60
CA GLY A 200 14.66 -20.93 10.68
C GLY A 200 13.50 -20.24 11.39
N CYS A 201 12.80 -19.31 10.72
CA CYS A 201 11.66 -18.64 11.33
C CYS A 201 10.45 -19.57 11.46
N ALA A 202 9.75 -19.49 12.60
CA ALA A 202 8.61 -20.36 12.91
C ALA A 202 7.29 -19.91 12.27
N GLY A 203 7.20 -18.66 11.82
CA GLY A 203 5.98 -18.14 11.19
C GLY A 203 4.95 -17.65 12.21
N THR A 204 5.38 -16.83 13.16
CA THR A 204 4.55 -16.35 14.27
C THR A 204 3.80 -15.05 13.99
N TRP A 205 4.11 -14.37 12.89
CA TRP A 205 3.45 -13.12 12.52
C TRP A 205 2.10 -13.40 11.87
N ARG A 206 1.01 -13.27 12.66
CA ARG A 206 -0.35 -13.53 12.22
C ARG A 206 -1.28 -12.43 12.73
N MET A 207 -2.31 -12.10 11.96
CA MET A 207 -3.19 -10.97 12.30
C MET A 207 -4.09 -11.23 13.49
N ASP A 208 -4.54 -12.48 13.71
CA ASP A 208 -5.29 -12.83 14.92
C ASP A 208 -4.49 -12.53 16.20
N SER A 209 -3.24 -12.98 16.23
CA SER A 209 -2.33 -12.71 17.34
C SER A 209 -1.97 -11.23 17.47
N PHE A 210 -1.79 -10.55 16.34
CA PHE A 210 -1.53 -9.10 16.29
C PHE A 210 -2.68 -8.33 16.95
N VAL A 211 -3.92 -8.64 16.59
CA VAL A 211 -5.12 -7.97 17.13
C VAL A 211 -5.20 -8.13 18.65
N GLU A 212 -5.05 -9.35 19.16
CA GLU A 212 -5.09 -9.62 20.60
C GLU A 212 -3.99 -8.87 21.36
N HIS A 213 -2.76 -8.93 20.83
CA HIS A 213 -1.61 -8.29 21.43
C HIS A 213 -1.75 -6.76 21.44
N THR A 214 -2.19 -6.18 20.33
CA THR A 214 -2.37 -4.73 20.18
C THR A 214 -3.45 -4.20 21.12
N ILE A 215 -4.57 -4.92 21.25
CA ILE A 215 -5.63 -4.58 22.20
C ILE A 215 -5.07 -4.50 23.63
N LYS A 216 -4.28 -5.49 24.02
CA LYS A 216 -3.66 -5.52 25.34
C LYS A 216 -2.70 -4.35 25.56
N GLU A 217 -1.83 -4.06 24.57
CA GLU A 217 -0.91 -2.92 24.64
C GLU A 217 -1.64 -1.59 24.78
N ILE A 218 -2.71 -1.39 24.00
CA ILE A 218 -3.53 -0.17 24.07
C ILE A 218 -4.13 -0.01 25.47
N ARG A 219 -4.71 -1.07 26.02
CA ARG A 219 -5.28 -1.03 27.38
C ARG A 219 -4.26 -0.62 28.42
N GLU A 220 -3.07 -1.21 28.36
CA GLU A 220 -2.00 -0.90 29.31
C GLU A 220 -1.52 0.55 29.18
N LYS A 221 -1.39 1.02 27.95
CA LYS A 221 -0.91 2.37 27.67
C LYS A 221 -1.92 3.46 28.03
N VAL A 222 -3.18 3.24 27.70
CA VAL A 222 -4.25 4.23 27.89
C VAL A 222 -4.74 4.28 29.35
N GLY A 223 -4.82 3.12 30.02
CA GLY A 223 -5.38 3.04 31.35
C GLY A 223 -6.79 3.62 31.38
N ASP A 224 -7.01 4.62 32.22
CA ASP A 224 -8.29 5.33 32.35
C ASP A 224 -8.40 6.56 31.44
N GLY A 225 -7.41 6.79 30.59
CA GLY A 225 -7.33 7.95 29.72
C GLY A 225 -8.38 7.98 28.62
N LYS A 226 -8.54 9.14 28.03
CA LYS A 226 -9.45 9.38 26.90
C LYS A 226 -8.66 9.48 25.60
N VAL A 227 -9.19 8.89 24.55
CA VAL A 227 -8.58 8.86 23.21
C VAL A 227 -9.51 9.51 22.19
N LEU A 228 -8.94 10.35 21.34
CA LEU A 228 -9.64 11.01 20.24
C LEU A 228 -9.07 10.50 18.92
N LEU A 229 -9.95 10.09 18.00
CA LEU A 229 -9.60 9.63 16.66
C LEU A 229 -10.41 10.36 15.59
N ALA A 230 -9.74 10.87 14.58
CA ALA A 230 -10.40 11.32 13.36
C ALA A 230 -10.73 10.12 12.47
N LEU A 231 -12.01 9.87 12.26
CA LEU A 231 -12.49 8.76 11.44
C LEU A 231 -12.80 9.29 10.04
N SER A 232 -11.99 8.90 9.07
CA SER A 232 -12.12 9.42 7.69
C SER A 232 -13.09 8.64 6.79
N GLY A 233 -13.52 7.46 7.24
CA GLY A 233 -14.29 6.54 6.41
C GLY A 233 -13.41 5.58 5.60
N GLY A 234 -12.10 5.78 5.57
CA GLY A 234 -11.15 4.87 4.95
C GLY A 234 -10.87 3.63 5.80
N VAL A 235 -10.23 2.64 5.21
CA VAL A 235 -9.92 1.35 5.87
C VAL A 235 -9.06 1.55 7.10
N ASP A 236 -8.00 2.34 6.99
CA ASP A 236 -7.01 2.49 8.07
C ASP A 236 -7.61 3.08 9.33
N SER A 237 -8.32 4.20 9.20
CA SER A 237 -8.98 4.82 10.36
C SER A 237 -10.09 3.92 10.92
N SER A 238 -10.78 3.18 10.08
CA SER A 238 -11.83 2.24 10.51
C SER A 238 -11.24 1.07 11.31
N VAL A 239 -10.13 0.51 10.88
CA VAL A 239 -9.46 -0.58 11.62
C VAL A 239 -8.86 -0.05 12.92
N ALA A 240 -8.27 1.14 12.91
CA ALA A 240 -7.81 1.79 14.14
C ALA A 240 -8.96 1.99 15.13
N ALA A 241 -10.12 2.46 14.66
CA ALA A 241 -11.32 2.62 15.50
C ALA A 241 -11.78 1.28 16.10
N GLY A 242 -11.78 0.22 15.30
CA GLY A 242 -12.15 -1.12 15.76
C GLY A 242 -11.22 -1.65 16.85
N LEU A 243 -9.91 -1.52 16.67
CA LEU A 243 -8.91 -1.92 17.68
C LEU A 243 -9.07 -1.15 18.97
N LEU A 244 -9.17 0.17 18.87
CA LEU A 244 -9.31 1.07 20.03
C LEU A 244 -10.64 0.82 20.76
N SER A 245 -11.72 0.65 20.02
CA SER A 245 -13.03 0.33 20.61
C SER A 245 -12.99 -0.95 21.42
N ARG A 246 -12.40 -1.99 20.88
CA ARG A 246 -12.22 -3.28 21.58
C ARG A 246 -11.35 -3.16 22.82
N ALA A 247 -10.34 -2.29 22.76
CA ALA A 247 -9.42 -2.08 23.87
C ALA A 247 -10.03 -1.26 25.01
N ILE A 248 -10.68 -0.14 24.69
CA ILE A 248 -11.04 0.89 25.67
C ILE A 248 -12.52 1.34 25.64
N GLY A 249 -13.32 0.86 24.68
CA GLY A 249 -14.75 1.19 24.62
C GLY A 249 -15.05 2.69 24.59
N LYS A 250 -15.90 3.16 25.48
CA LYS A 250 -16.35 4.56 25.56
C LYS A 250 -15.26 5.58 25.93
N GLN A 251 -14.07 5.14 26.28
CA GLN A 251 -12.93 6.04 26.42
C GLN A 251 -12.47 6.59 25.06
N LEU A 252 -12.92 5.96 23.97
CA LEU A 252 -12.66 6.40 22.60
C LEU A 252 -13.79 7.29 22.10
N THR A 253 -13.42 8.46 21.56
CA THR A 253 -14.30 9.32 20.79
C THR A 253 -13.78 9.40 19.36
N CYS A 254 -14.63 9.05 18.39
CA CYS A 254 -14.34 9.17 16.96
C CYS A 254 -15.11 10.35 16.39
N VAL A 255 -14.41 11.24 15.72
CA VAL A 255 -15.01 12.37 14.99
C VAL A 255 -14.96 12.07 13.51
N PHE A 256 -16.13 11.97 12.89
CA PHE A 256 -16.30 11.79 11.47
C PHE A 256 -16.78 13.09 10.83
N VAL A 257 -15.96 13.68 9.97
CA VAL A 257 -16.29 14.91 9.26
C VAL A 257 -16.94 14.55 7.93
N ASP A 258 -18.24 14.77 7.81
CA ASP A 258 -18.96 14.62 6.55
C ASP A 258 -18.87 15.95 5.78
N HIS A 259 -17.87 16.01 4.91
CA HIS A 259 -17.58 17.24 4.15
C HIS A 259 -18.36 17.37 2.85
N GLY A 260 -19.26 16.44 2.55
CA GLY A 260 -20.06 16.49 1.33
C GLY A 260 -19.34 15.98 0.07
N LEU A 261 -18.06 15.62 0.17
CA LEU A 261 -17.24 15.15 -0.97
C LEU A 261 -17.02 13.65 -0.94
N LEU A 262 -17.78 12.92 -0.14
CA LEU A 262 -17.74 11.47 -0.05
C LEU A 262 -18.50 10.81 -1.21
N ARG A 263 -18.20 9.54 -1.47
CA ARG A 263 -19.00 8.72 -2.39
C ARG A 263 -20.44 8.60 -1.90
N LYS A 264 -21.33 8.29 -2.80
CA LYS A 264 -22.75 8.11 -2.48
C LYS A 264 -22.92 7.09 -1.34
N ASN A 265 -23.68 7.46 -0.32
CA ASN A 265 -24.02 6.65 0.86
C ASN A 265 -22.84 6.30 1.78
N GLU A 266 -21.65 6.78 1.50
CA GLU A 266 -20.46 6.42 2.26
C GLU A 266 -20.51 6.88 3.73
N GLY A 267 -20.97 8.12 3.97
CA GLY A 267 -21.13 8.63 5.33
C GLY A 267 -22.11 7.80 6.15
N ASP A 268 -23.22 7.42 5.54
CA ASP A 268 -24.25 6.60 6.20
C ASP A 268 -23.73 5.18 6.50
N GLU A 269 -22.92 4.63 5.61
CA GLU A 269 -22.29 3.33 5.82
C GLU A 269 -21.31 3.34 7.00
N VAL A 270 -20.55 4.41 7.15
CA VAL A 270 -19.63 4.60 8.29
C VAL A 270 -20.43 4.69 9.60
N GLU A 271 -21.50 5.48 9.61
CA GLU A 271 -22.36 5.63 10.79
C GLU A 271 -23.07 4.33 11.16
N GLU A 272 -23.45 3.52 10.18
CA GLU A 272 -24.05 2.20 10.43
C GLU A 272 -23.11 1.29 11.21
N VAL A 273 -21.82 1.34 10.92
CA VAL A 273 -20.82 0.49 11.57
C VAL A 273 -20.37 1.06 12.91
N PHE A 274 -20.08 2.35 12.97
CA PHE A 274 -19.45 3.00 14.13
C PHE A 274 -20.38 3.91 14.95
N GLY A 275 -21.57 4.16 14.46
CA GLY A 275 -22.54 5.01 15.14
C GLY A 275 -23.19 4.35 16.35
N LEU A 276 -24.14 5.04 16.93
CA LEU A 276 -24.82 4.64 18.16
C LEU A 276 -25.42 3.22 18.12
N ASN A 277 -25.97 2.84 16.96
CA ASN A 277 -26.58 1.54 16.76
C ASN A 277 -25.62 0.53 16.09
N GLY A 278 -24.36 0.90 15.97
CA GLY A 278 -23.35 0.06 15.34
C GLY A 278 -22.80 -1.01 16.30
N GLN A 279 -21.99 -1.89 15.75
CA GLN A 279 -21.43 -3.03 16.48
C GLN A 279 -20.27 -2.68 17.42
N PHE A 280 -19.70 -1.49 17.30
CA PHE A 280 -18.55 -1.08 18.12
C PHE A 280 -18.96 -0.15 19.25
N ASP A 281 -18.42 -0.41 20.44
CA ASP A 281 -18.64 0.42 21.62
C ASP A 281 -17.66 1.59 21.63
N LEU A 282 -18.13 2.77 21.26
CA LEU A 282 -17.35 4.01 21.22
C LEU A 282 -18.29 5.21 21.20
N ASN A 283 -17.74 6.42 21.41
CA ASN A 283 -18.49 7.66 21.19
C ASN A 283 -18.27 8.12 19.75
N PHE A 284 -19.35 8.24 18.99
CA PHE A 284 -19.32 8.63 17.58
C PHE A 284 -19.93 10.00 17.38
N ILE A 285 -19.18 10.89 16.74
CA ILE A 285 -19.65 12.24 16.40
C ILE A 285 -19.53 12.42 14.89
N ARG A 286 -20.68 12.59 14.22
CA ARG A 286 -20.73 12.94 12.80
C ARG A 286 -20.97 14.43 12.67
N VAL A 287 -20.05 15.14 12.04
CA VAL A 287 -20.15 16.58 11.83
C VAL A 287 -20.56 16.81 10.38
N ASN A 288 -21.74 17.40 10.18
CA ASN A 288 -22.18 17.80 8.83
C ASN A 288 -21.53 19.15 8.49
N ALA A 289 -20.48 19.10 7.67
CA ALA A 289 -19.73 20.27 7.23
C ALA A 289 -19.92 20.57 5.73
N GLN A 290 -20.92 19.98 5.09
CA GLN A 290 -21.09 20.04 3.63
C GLN A 290 -21.19 21.47 3.10
N GLU A 291 -22.08 22.28 3.64
CA GLU A 291 -22.26 23.67 3.20
C GLU A 291 -21.01 24.52 3.43
N ARG A 292 -20.31 24.27 4.52
CA ARG A 292 -19.06 24.94 4.86
C ARG A 292 -17.97 24.67 3.81
N TYR A 293 -17.83 23.44 3.37
CA TYR A 293 -16.89 23.06 2.30
C TYR A 293 -17.27 23.64 0.95
N TYR A 294 -18.55 23.58 0.59
CA TYR A 294 -19.04 24.18 -0.66
C TYR A 294 -18.80 25.69 -0.68
N GLY A 295 -19.01 26.36 0.44
CA GLY A 295 -18.72 27.80 0.56
C GLY A 295 -17.26 28.14 0.35
N LYS A 296 -16.35 27.36 0.92
CA LYS A 296 -14.90 27.56 0.76
C LYS A 296 -14.40 27.22 -0.64
N LEU A 297 -15.03 26.29 -1.32
CA LEU A 297 -14.65 25.84 -2.66
C LEU A 297 -15.32 26.67 -3.78
N ALA A 298 -16.24 27.56 -3.45
CA ALA A 298 -16.92 28.40 -4.43
C ALA A 298 -15.90 29.21 -5.25
N GLY A 299 -15.98 29.09 -6.58
CA GLY A 299 -15.09 29.77 -7.49
C GLY A 299 -13.66 29.22 -7.58
N VAL A 300 -13.34 28.14 -6.88
CA VAL A 300 -12.01 27.54 -6.87
C VAL A 300 -11.93 26.43 -7.93
N THR A 301 -11.03 26.59 -8.89
CA THR A 301 -10.87 25.65 -10.02
C THR A 301 -9.54 24.95 -10.07
N GLU A 302 -8.50 25.53 -9.46
CA GLU A 302 -7.14 24.98 -9.48
C GLU A 302 -7.02 23.77 -8.55
N PRO A 303 -6.50 22.62 -9.04
CA PRO A 303 -6.41 21.38 -8.24
C PRO A 303 -5.68 21.52 -6.91
N GLU A 304 -4.51 22.13 -6.91
CA GLU A 304 -3.71 22.31 -5.67
C GLU A 304 -4.43 23.19 -4.65
N LYS A 305 -5.09 24.21 -5.11
CA LYS A 305 -5.86 25.11 -4.25
C LYS A 305 -7.06 24.39 -3.63
N LYS A 306 -7.75 23.55 -4.40
CA LYS A 306 -8.82 22.71 -3.88
C LYS A 306 -8.30 21.77 -2.79
N ARG A 307 -7.21 21.07 -3.05
CA ARG A 307 -6.58 20.13 -2.09
C ARG A 307 -6.23 20.84 -0.79
N LYS A 308 -5.63 22.01 -0.90
CA LYS A 308 -5.23 22.81 0.26
C LYS A 308 -6.43 23.25 1.10
N ILE A 309 -7.47 23.75 0.45
CA ILE A 309 -8.71 24.20 1.13
C ILE A 309 -9.37 23.03 1.87
N ILE A 310 -9.50 21.90 1.19
CA ILE A 310 -10.16 20.71 1.76
C ILE A 310 -9.39 20.21 2.98
N GLY A 311 -8.07 20.13 2.88
CA GLY A 311 -7.21 19.71 3.98
C GLY A 311 -7.24 20.67 5.17
N GLU A 312 -7.11 21.96 4.94
CA GLU A 312 -7.15 22.99 5.99
C GLU A 312 -8.51 23.03 6.70
N GLU A 313 -9.59 22.92 5.94
CA GLU A 313 -10.94 22.95 6.50
C GLU A 313 -11.23 21.74 7.37
N PHE A 314 -10.72 20.58 6.99
CA PHE A 314 -10.80 19.37 7.83
C PHE A 314 -10.16 19.61 9.20
N ILE A 315 -8.96 20.18 9.22
CA ILE A 315 -8.25 20.48 10.46
C ILE A 315 -9.07 21.43 11.34
N ARG A 316 -9.64 22.49 10.76
CA ARG A 316 -10.45 23.46 11.51
C ARG A 316 -11.70 22.85 12.11
N VAL A 317 -12.42 22.05 11.34
CA VAL A 317 -13.61 21.35 11.85
C VAL A 317 -13.25 20.40 12.97
N PHE A 318 -12.19 19.64 12.79
CA PHE A 318 -11.73 18.70 13.80
C PHE A 318 -11.30 19.41 15.09
N GLU A 319 -10.58 20.53 14.99
CA GLU A 319 -10.19 21.36 16.14
C GLU A 319 -11.40 21.88 16.91
N GLU A 320 -12.42 22.36 16.21
CA GLU A 320 -13.65 22.86 16.81
C GLU A 320 -14.37 21.77 17.60
N GLU A 321 -14.45 20.57 17.06
CA GLU A 321 -15.04 19.42 17.74
C GLU A 321 -14.19 18.96 18.91
N ALA A 322 -12.87 18.95 18.78
CA ALA A 322 -11.95 18.61 19.87
C ALA A 322 -12.12 19.54 21.06
N LYS A 323 -12.30 20.84 20.83
CA LYS A 323 -12.57 21.83 21.89
C LYS A 323 -13.86 21.53 22.64
N LYS A 324 -14.91 21.12 21.93
CA LYS A 324 -16.19 20.75 22.55
C LYS A 324 -16.09 19.50 23.42
N ILE A 325 -15.26 18.53 23.01
CA ILE A 325 -15.04 17.30 23.75
C ILE A 325 -14.28 17.58 25.05
N GLY A 326 -13.39 18.56 25.04
CA GLY A 326 -12.58 18.94 26.20
C GLY A 326 -11.27 18.17 26.26
N ALA A 327 -10.81 17.86 27.49
CA ALA A 327 -9.52 17.22 27.68
C ALA A 327 -9.49 15.79 27.14
N VAL A 328 -8.47 15.49 26.34
CA VAL A 328 -8.14 14.13 25.89
C VAL A 328 -6.68 13.85 26.26
N ASP A 329 -6.41 12.58 26.56
CA ASP A 329 -5.06 12.16 26.96
C ASP A 329 -4.22 11.71 25.76
N PHE A 330 -4.86 11.13 24.76
CA PHE A 330 -4.19 10.57 23.57
C PHE A 330 -4.94 10.95 22.31
N LEU A 331 -4.15 11.24 21.26
CA LEU A 331 -4.66 11.37 19.90
C LEU A 331 -4.27 10.11 19.14
N ALA A 332 -5.24 9.47 18.49
CA ALA A 332 -4.97 8.27 17.69
C ALA A 332 -4.97 8.59 16.20
N GLN A 333 -4.16 7.89 15.44
CA GLN A 333 -4.05 8.03 13.99
C GLN A 333 -3.96 6.67 13.31
N GLY A 334 -4.48 6.61 12.08
CA GLY A 334 -4.43 5.42 11.23
C GLY A 334 -3.16 5.32 10.37
N THR A 335 -2.03 5.76 10.87
CA THR A 335 -0.74 5.65 10.18
C THR A 335 -0.38 4.18 9.97
N ILE A 336 0.05 3.83 8.76
CA ILE A 336 0.48 2.47 8.41
C ILE A 336 1.95 2.43 8.05
N TYR A 337 2.52 1.24 7.92
CA TYR A 337 3.97 1.08 7.75
C TYR A 337 4.54 1.76 6.49
N PRO A 338 3.90 1.73 5.32
CA PRO A 338 4.40 2.49 4.17
C PRO A 338 4.55 4.00 4.43
N ASP A 339 3.66 4.59 5.21
CA ASP A 339 3.76 6.01 5.58
C ASP A 339 5.00 6.27 6.43
N VAL A 340 5.31 5.35 7.33
CA VAL A 340 6.50 5.42 8.19
C VAL A 340 7.77 5.33 7.34
N VAL A 341 7.83 4.41 6.40
CA VAL A 341 8.99 4.22 5.50
C VAL A 341 9.22 5.44 4.62
N GLU A 342 8.17 5.98 4.01
CA GLU A 342 8.24 7.17 3.15
C GLU A 342 8.69 8.43 3.91
N SER A 343 8.42 8.48 5.21
CA SER A 343 8.76 9.64 6.06
C SER A 343 10.17 9.61 6.62
N GLY A 344 11.04 8.70 6.17
CA GLY A 344 12.41 8.58 6.66
C GLY A 344 12.64 7.45 7.65
N LEU A 345 12.06 6.27 7.38
CA LEU A 345 12.39 5.00 8.03
C LEU A 345 12.06 4.91 9.52
N GLY A 346 10.92 5.43 9.89
CA GLY A 346 10.38 5.23 11.24
C GLY A 346 11.05 6.03 12.34
N GLY A 347 11.85 7.03 11.98
CA GLY A 347 12.46 7.94 12.92
C GLY A 347 11.53 9.06 13.35
N GLU A 348 12.09 10.07 14.00
CA GLU A 348 11.38 11.26 14.47
C GLU A 348 10.63 12.00 13.35
N SER A 349 11.13 11.91 12.10
CA SER A 349 10.49 12.55 10.95
C SER A 349 9.09 12.01 10.65
N ALA A 350 8.84 10.72 10.92
CA ALA A 350 7.51 10.14 10.77
C ALA A 350 6.52 10.72 11.79
N VAL A 351 6.98 10.90 13.02
CA VAL A 351 6.17 11.53 14.09
C VAL A 351 5.90 13.00 13.74
N ILE A 352 6.90 13.72 13.25
CA ILE A 352 6.76 15.11 12.81
C ILE A 352 5.74 15.22 11.68
N LYS A 353 5.79 14.34 10.69
CA LYS A 353 4.84 14.30 9.58
C LYS A 353 3.42 13.99 10.06
N SER A 354 3.28 13.08 11.02
CA SER A 354 2.00 12.77 11.65
C SER A 354 1.44 13.99 12.38
N HIS A 355 2.29 14.74 13.07
CA HIS A 355 1.91 16.02 13.68
C HIS A 355 1.47 17.05 12.64
N HIS A 356 2.14 17.10 11.47
CA HIS A 356 1.75 17.99 10.38
C HIS A 356 0.38 17.64 9.79
N ASN A 357 0.02 16.36 9.73
CA ASN A 357 -1.28 15.92 9.24
C ASN A 357 -2.42 16.36 10.16
N VAL A 358 -2.11 16.60 11.42
CA VAL A 358 -3.03 17.15 12.44
C VAL A 358 -2.53 18.52 12.92
N GLY A 359 -1.84 19.27 12.05
CA GLY A 359 -1.24 20.56 12.36
C GLY A 359 -2.20 21.50 13.05
N GLY A 360 -1.74 22.19 14.09
CA GLY A 360 -2.55 23.07 14.90
C GLY A 360 -3.26 22.41 16.08
N LEU A 361 -3.48 21.09 16.05
CA LEU A 361 -4.12 20.38 17.17
C LEU A 361 -3.35 20.49 18.49
N PRO A 362 -1.99 20.38 18.50
CA PRO A 362 -1.21 20.55 19.72
C PRO A 362 -1.43 21.90 20.43
N ASP A 363 -1.80 22.93 19.68
CA ASP A 363 -2.09 24.25 20.22
C ASP A 363 -3.43 24.33 20.95
N TYR A 364 -4.35 23.43 20.64
CA TYR A 364 -5.73 23.44 21.14
C TYR A 364 -6.11 22.23 21.98
N VAL A 365 -5.40 21.13 21.79
CA VAL A 365 -5.67 19.86 22.46
C VAL A 365 -4.43 19.47 23.26
N ASP A 366 -4.55 19.51 24.58
CA ASP A 366 -3.50 19.05 25.49
C ASP A 366 -3.57 17.53 25.61
N PHE A 367 -2.68 16.82 24.90
CA PHE A 367 -2.59 15.37 24.93
C PHE A 367 -1.17 14.90 25.23
N LYS A 368 -1.06 13.74 25.88
CA LYS A 368 0.22 13.18 26.32
C LYS A 368 1.03 12.58 25.17
N GLU A 369 0.37 11.86 24.26
CA GLU A 369 1.02 11.07 23.25
C GLU A 369 0.09 10.76 22.10
N ILE A 370 0.68 10.50 20.91
CA ILE A 370 -0.03 9.99 19.75
C ILE A 370 0.03 8.47 19.78
N ILE A 371 -1.11 7.82 19.54
CA ILE A 371 -1.23 6.37 19.42
C ILE A 371 -1.43 6.02 17.94
N GLU A 372 -0.58 5.16 17.43
CA GLU A 372 -0.62 4.71 16.03
C GLU A 372 -0.72 3.17 16.01
N PRO A 373 -1.92 2.60 16.17
CA PRO A 373 -2.07 1.15 16.35
C PRO A 373 -1.64 0.32 15.14
N LEU A 374 -1.65 0.92 13.94
CA LEU A 374 -1.38 0.24 12.68
C LEU A 374 0.02 0.54 12.11
N ARG A 375 0.84 1.24 12.87
CA ARG A 375 2.15 1.74 12.42
C ARG A 375 3.03 0.67 11.79
N ASN A 376 2.94 -0.55 12.24
CA ASN A 376 3.78 -1.66 11.78
C ASN A 376 3.12 -2.53 10.69
N LEU A 377 1.95 -2.16 10.19
CA LEU A 377 1.21 -2.96 9.22
C LEU A 377 1.29 -2.41 7.80
N PHE A 378 1.35 -3.31 6.83
CA PHE A 378 1.05 -3.00 5.43
C PHE A 378 -0.46 -3.02 5.20
N LYS A 379 -0.91 -2.44 4.08
CA LYS A 379 -2.34 -2.29 3.76
C LYS A 379 -3.10 -3.64 3.74
N ASP A 380 -2.52 -4.68 3.18
CA ASP A 380 -3.14 -6.01 3.16
C ASP A 380 -3.28 -6.61 4.56
N GLU A 381 -2.32 -6.34 5.44
CA GLU A 381 -2.40 -6.74 6.86
C GLU A 381 -3.47 -5.94 7.60
N VAL A 382 -3.60 -4.65 7.32
CA VAL A 382 -4.66 -3.80 7.89
C VAL A 382 -6.03 -4.38 7.55
N ARG A 383 -6.24 -4.80 6.30
CA ARG A 383 -7.49 -5.42 5.86
C ARG A 383 -7.76 -6.73 6.59
N LYS A 384 -6.77 -7.58 6.75
CA LYS A 384 -6.90 -8.83 7.51
C LYS A 384 -7.24 -8.56 8.97
N ALA A 385 -6.58 -7.59 9.60
CA ALA A 385 -6.90 -7.17 10.96
C ALA A 385 -8.34 -6.66 11.07
N GLY A 386 -8.80 -5.92 10.06
CA GLY A 386 -10.18 -5.45 9.98
C GLY A 386 -11.20 -6.59 9.96
N LEU A 387 -10.92 -7.64 9.21
CA LEU A 387 -11.77 -8.84 9.18
C LEU A 387 -11.78 -9.55 10.52
N GLU A 388 -10.62 -9.68 11.18
CA GLU A 388 -10.52 -10.25 12.53
C GLU A 388 -11.36 -9.47 13.56
N LEU A 389 -11.50 -8.17 13.37
CA LEU A 389 -12.31 -7.31 14.23
C LEU A 389 -13.81 -7.39 13.92
N GLY A 390 -14.19 -8.06 12.84
CA GLY A 390 -15.59 -8.16 12.42
C GLY A 390 -16.09 -6.92 11.66
N ILE A 391 -15.22 -6.09 11.15
CA ILE A 391 -15.62 -4.96 10.29
C ILE A 391 -16.16 -5.54 8.98
N PRO A 392 -17.30 -5.04 8.45
CA PRO A 392 -17.88 -5.56 7.22
C PRO A 392 -16.90 -5.56 6.04
N GLU A 393 -16.91 -6.63 5.23
CA GLU A 393 -16.03 -6.78 4.07
C GLU A 393 -16.11 -5.60 3.12
N LYS A 394 -17.29 -5.07 2.87
CA LYS A 394 -17.49 -3.91 1.98
C LYS A 394 -16.73 -2.67 2.43
N LEU A 395 -16.49 -2.54 3.74
CA LEU A 395 -15.71 -1.43 4.30
C LEU A 395 -14.22 -1.74 4.26
N VAL A 396 -13.84 -2.96 4.60
CA VAL A 396 -12.43 -3.42 4.64
C VAL A 396 -11.82 -3.44 3.24
N PHE A 397 -12.54 -3.94 2.25
CA PHE A 397 -12.07 -4.07 0.87
C PHE A 397 -12.48 -2.90 -0.03
N ARG A 398 -12.98 -1.82 0.56
CA ARG A 398 -13.27 -0.60 -0.19
C ARG A 398 -12.03 -0.14 -0.96
N GLN A 399 -12.21 0.15 -2.26
CA GLN A 399 -11.10 0.64 -3.07
C GLN A 399 -10.56 1.97 -2.55
N PRO A 400 -9.29 2.32 -2.82
CA PRO A 400 -8.71 3.58 -2.38
C PRO A 400 -9.56 4.78 -2.78
N PHE A 401 -9.67 5.74 -1.86
CA PHE A 401 -10.37 6.98 -2.10
C PHE A 401 -9.45 8.14 -1.71
N PRO A 402 -9.32 9.17 -2.57
CA PRO A 402 -8.40 10.26 -2.29
C PRO A 402 -8.83 11.09 -1.09
N GLY A 403 -7.86 11.65 -0.35
CA GLY A 403 -8.14 12.52 0.79
C GLY A 403 -9.08 13.67 0.48
N PRO A 404 -8.89 14.41 -0.65
CA PRO A 404 -9.82 15.47 -1.05
C PRO A 404 -11.19 14.97 -1.52
N GLY A 405 -11.42 13.68 -1.59
CA GLY A 405 -12.68 13.09 -2.01
C GLY A 405 -13.04 13.44 -3.44
N LEU A 406 -14.32 13.62 -3.68
CA LEU A 406 -14.83 13.96 -5.02
C LEU A 406 -14.40 15.35 -5.50
N GLY A 407 -13.79 16.16 -4.64
CA GLY A 407 -13.30 17.49 -5.03
C GLY A 407 -12.29 17.44 -6.17
N ILE A 408 -11.48 16.38 -6.26
CA ILE A 408 -10.51 16.17 -7.34
C ILE A 408 -11.05 15.29 -8.47
N ARG A 409 -12.27 14.84 -8.37
CA ARG A 409 -12.99 14.10 -9.42
C ARG A 409 -14.03 14.96 -10.12
N ILE A 410 -14.00 16.26 -9.86
CA ILE A 410 -14.78 17.28 -10.54
C ILE A 410 -13.79 18.27 -11.14
N ILE A 411 -13.68 18.29 -12.45
CA ILE A 411 -12.81 19.26 -13.13
C ILE A 411 -13.50 20.62 -13.10
N GLY A 412 -12.79 21.61 -12.59
CA GLY A 412 -13.35 22.94 -12.41
C GLY A 412 -13.93 23.17 -11.01
N GLU A 413 -14.87 24.10 -10.89
CA GLU A 413 -15.50 24.46 -9.61
C GLU A 413 -16.32 23.30 -9.03
N VAL A 414 -16.19 23.09 -7.74
CA VAL A 414 -16.96 22.09 -6.99
C VAL A 414 -18.27 22.72 -6.49
N THR A 415 -19.38 22.14 -6.85
CA THR A 415 -20.71 22.55 -6.39
C THR A 415 -21.50 21.35 -5.90
N ALA A 416 -22.52 21.59 -5.07
CA ALA A 416 -23.38 20.52 -4.56
C ALA A 416 -24.04 19.73 -5.71
N GLU A 417 -24.47 20.42 -6.77
CA GLU A 417 -25.08 19.78 -7.95
C GLU A 417 -24.09 18.86 -8.66
N LYS A 418 -22.87 19.34 -8.89
CA LYS A 418 -21.82 18.54 -9.55
C LYS A 418 -21.42 17.33 -8.71
N VAL A 419 -21.33 17.49 -7.40
CA VAL A 419 -21.06 16.39 -6.48
C VAL A 419 -22.14 15.30 -6.59
N ARG A 420 -23.40 15.69 -6.61
CA ARG A 420 -24.53 14.78 -6.78
C ARG A 420 -24.41 13.99 -8.09
N ILE A 421 -24.08 14.68 -9.18
CA ILE A 421 -23.89 14.03 -10.49
C ILE A 421 -22.81 12.97 -10.42
N VAL A 422 -21.65 13.30 -9.85
CA VAL A 422 -20.53 12.35 -9.72
C VAL A 422 -20.90 11.19 -8.81
N GLN A 423 -21.54 11.47 -7.68
CA GLN A 423 -21.98 10.41 -6.75
C GLN A 423 -22.89 9.40 -7.43
N ASP A 424 -23.89 9.89 -8.15
CA ASP A 424 -24.85 9.02 -8.82
C ASP A 424 -24.22 8.25 -9.98
N ALA A 425 -23.40 8.91 -10.80
CA ALA A 425 -22.69 8.26 -11.90
C ALA A 425 -21.69 7.21 -11.40
N ASP A 426 -20.92 7.55 -10.38
CA ASP A 426 -19.94 6.64 -9.77
C ASP A 426 -20.61 5.41 -9.15
N TYR A 427 -21.72 5.60 -8.46
CA TYR A 427 -22.49 4.51 -7.88
C TYR A 427 -22.96 3.52 -8.94
N ILE A 428 -23.55 4.03 -10.03
CA ILE A 428 -23.99 3.21 -11.16
C ILE A 428 -22.80 2.44 -11.75
N TYR A 429 -21.70 3.12 -11.97
CA TYR A 429 -20.49 2.52 -12.56
C TYR A 429 -19.95 1.38 -11.70
N ARG A 430 -19.77 1.62 -10.41
CA ARG A 430 -19.30 0.58 -9.49
C ARG A 430 -20.27 -0.59 -9.40
N GLU A 431 -21.56 -0.32 -9.33
CA GLU A 431 -22.58 -1.37 -9.26
C GLU A 431 -22.54 -2.30 -10.48
N GLU A 432 -22.46 -1.74 -11.67
CA GLU A 432 -22.43 -2.53 -12.91
C GLU A 432 -21.11 -3.30 -13.09
N VAL A 433 -19.98 -2.70 -12.75
CA VAL A 433 -18.68 -3.38 -12.81
C VAL A 433 -18.63 -4.53 -11.79
N ASP A 434 -19.07 -4.28 -10.56
CA ASP A 434 -19.10 -5.30 -9.50
C ASP A 434 -20.03 -6.46 -9.89
N ALA A 435 -21.19 -6.18 -10.45
CA ALA A 435 -22.13 -7.20 -10.93
C ALA A 435 -21.53 -8.05 -12.05
N ALA A 436 -20.83 -7.43 -12.99
CA ALA A 436 -20.18 -8.13 -14.10
C ALA A 436 -19.03 -9.04 -13.62
N VAL A 437 -18.25 -8.57 -12.64
CA VAL A 437 -17.18 -9.36 -12.01
C VAL A 437 -17.77 -10.57 -11.29
N GLU A 438 -18.84 -10.37 -10.53
CA GLU A 438 -19.50 -11.44 -9.77
C GLU A 438 -20.12 -12.50 -10.69
N GLU A 439 -20.77 -12.06 -11.77
CA GLU A 439 -21.30 -12.97 -12.78
C GLU A 439 -20.21 -13.82 -13.42
N TYR A 440 -19.09 -13.20 -13.76
CA TYR A 440 -17.93 -13.92 -14.31
C TYR A 440 -17.38 -14.96 -13.33
N ARG A 441 -17.28 -14.62 -12.04
CA ARG A 441 -16.84 -15.56 -10.99
C ARG A 441 -17.74 -16.77 -10.88
N LYS A 442 -19.05 -16.58 -10.95
CA LYS A 442 -20.03 -17.67 -10.88
C LYS A 442 -19.89 -18.62 -12.06
N GLU A 443 -19.58 -18.10 -13.24
CA GLU A 443 -19.43 -18.90 -14.45
C GLU A 443 -18.08 -19.60 -14.55
N HIS A 444 -16.99 -18.97 -14.08
CA HIS A 444 -15.61 -19.43 -14.32
C HIS A 444 -14.86 -19.83 -13.04
N GLY A 445 -15.40 -19.59 -11.85
CA GLY A 445 -14.77 -19.92 -10.57
C GLY A 445 -13.64 -18.98 -10.14
N GLU A 446 -13.30 -17.97 -10.94
CA GLU A 446 -12.27 -16.98 -10.65
C GLU A 446 -12.67 -15.60 -11.17
N ALA A 447 -11.99 -14.55 -10.68
CA ALA A 447 -12.21 -13.20 -11.17
C ALA A 447 -11.70 -13.05 -12.61
N PRO A 448 -12.34 -12.19 -13.43
CA PRO A 448 -11.86 -11.92 -14.79
C PRO A 448 -10.52 -11.17 -14.77
N GLU A 449 -9.70 -11.38 -15.81
CA GLU A 449 -8.43 -10.67 -15.95
C GLU A 449 -8.61 -9.15 -16.02
N TRP A 450 -9.72 -8.69 -16.59
CA TRP A 450 -10.03 -7.28 -16.73
C TRP A 450 -10.51 -6.62 -15.43
N MET A 451 -10.70 -7.35 -14.35
CA MET A 451 -11.15 -6.79 -13.08
C MET A 451 -10.23 -5.64 -12.64
N PRO A 452 -10.75 -4.40 -12.52
CA PRO A 452 -9.90 -3.28 -12.17
C PRO A 452 -9.58 -3.23 -10.67
N ASN A 453 -8.39 -2.70 -10.35
CA ASN A 453 -8.01 -2.41 -8.97
C ASN A 453 -8.68 -1.13 -8.47
N GLN A 454 -8.79 -0.13 -9.33
CA GLN A 454 -9.47 1.13 -9.05
C GLN A 454 -10.37 1.49 -10.22
N TYR A 455 -11.57 1.93 -9.92
CA TYR A 455 -12.52 2.38 -10.93
C TYR A 455 -13.48 3.40 -10.32
N PHE A 456 -13.68 4.48 -11.04
CA PHE A 456 -14.48 5.59 -10.57
C PHE A 456 -14.99 6.44 -11.73
N ALA A 457 -16.02 7.24 -11.47
CA ALA A 457 -16.50 8.26 -12.39
C ALA A 457 -15.97 9.62 -11.97
N ALA A 458 -15.69 10.47 -12.94
CA ALA A 458 -15.30 11.86 -12.75
C ALA A 458 -16.17 12.75 -13.64
N LEU A 459 -16.42 13.98 -13.20
CA LEU A 459 -17.15 14.96 -14.00
C LEU A 459 -16.14 15.84 -14.73
N THR A 460 -16.22 15.84 -16.05
CA THR A 460 -15.47 16.77 -16.86
C THR A 460 -16.13 18.16 -16.80
N ASN A 461 -15.39 19.19 -17.10
CA ASN A 461 -15.98 20.52 -17.24
C ASN A 461 -16.57 20.74 -18.65
N MET A 462 -16.54 19.70 -19.45
CA MET A 462 -17.05 19.72 -20.82
C MET A 462 -18.56 19.57 -20.83
N ARG A 463 -19.19 20.43 -21.60
CA ARG A 463 -20.62 20.31 -21.95
C ARG A 463 -20.75 20.04 -23.44
N SER A 464 -21.71 19.25 -23.83
CA SER A 464 -21.90 18.88 -25.22
C SER A 464 -23.38 18.81 -25.59
N VAL A 465 -23.61 18.90 -26.88
CA VAL A 465 -24.97 18.79 -27.45
C VAL A 465 -25.38 17.32 -27.45
N GLY A 466 -26.58 17.05 -27.00
CA GLY A 466 -27.21 15.75 -27.08
C GLY A 466 -28.66 15.86 -27.52
N VAL A 467 -29.28 14.74 -27.81
CA VAL A 467 -30.69 14.62 -28.09
C VAL A 467 -31.28 13.57 -27.14
N MET A 468 -32.19 13.97 -26.29
CA MET A 468 -32.88 13.09 -25.37
C MET A 468 -34.38 13.21 -25.58
N GLY A 469 -34.98 12.14 -26.11
CA GLY A 469 -36.31 12.22 -26.64
C GLY A 469 -36.33 13.12 -27.90
N ASP A 470 -37.25 14.05 -27.98
CA ASP A 470 -37.35 15.00 -29.10
C ASP A 470 -36.66 16.35 -28.82
N GLU A 471 -35.94 16.46 -27.68
CA GLU A 471 -35.31 17.70 -27.26
C GLU A 471 -33.80 17.67 -27.36
N ARG A 472 -33.23 18.80 -27.77
CA ARG A 472 -31.80 19.04 -27.68
C ARG A 472 -31.41 19.36 -26.25
N THR A 473 -30.28 18.76 -25.82
CA THR A 473 -29.70 19.03 -24.52
C THR A 473 -28.30 19.61 -24.66
N TYR A 474 -27.85 20.33 -23.63
CA TYR A 474 -26.48 20.82 -23.51
C TYR A 474 -26.02 20.56 -22.10
N ASP A 475 -25.48 19.34 -21.89
CA ASP A 475 -25.22 18.81 -20.59
C ASP A 475 -23.76 18.32 -20.46
N TYR A 476 -23.41 17.89 -19.26
CA TYR A 476 -22.04 17.46 -18.91
C TYR A 476 -21.70 16.10 -19.50
N ALA A 477 -20.39 15.92 -19.72
CA ALA A 477 -19.80 14.65 -20.01
C ALA A 477 -19.14 14.07 -18.75
N VAL A 478 -19.40 12.81 -18.49
CA VAL A 478 -18.77 12.03 -17.42
C VAL A 478 -17.64 11.20 -18.00
N ALA A 479 -16.50 11.16 -17.32
CA ALA A 479 -15.39 10.29 -17.67
C ALA A 479 -15.37 9.10 -16.72
N LEU A 480 -15.26 7.89 -17.29
CA LEU A 480 -15.11 6.65 -16.54
C LEU A 480 -13.64 6.26 -16.55
N ARG A 481 -13.11 5.95 -15.38
CA ARG A 481 -11.72 5.53 -15.19
C ARG A 481 -11.70 4.14 -14.59
N ALA A 482 -10.85 3.25 -15.10
CA ALA A 482 -10.58 1.97 -14.50
C ALA A 482 -9.15 1.58 -14.81
N VAL A 483 -8.40 1.17 -13.80
CA VAL A 483 -7.00 0.83 -13.95
C VAL A 483 -6.62 -0.44 -13.19
N ASN A 484 -5.61 -1.13 -13.72
CA ASN A 484 -4.90 -2.21 -13.05
C ASN A 484 -3.48 -1.75 -12.77
N THR A 485 -3.09 -1.86 -11.50
CA THR A 485 -1.73 -1.53 -11.07
C THR A 485 -0.82 -2.70 -11.36
N VAL A 486 0.32 -2.46 -12.02
CA VAL A 486 1.32 -3.50 -12.30
C VAL A 486 2.41 -3.25 -11.31
N ASP A 487 3.06 -2.78 -10.71
CA ASP A 487 4.20 -2.66 -9.79
C ASP A 487 4.08 -1.55 -8.74
N PHE A 488 2.88 -1.17 -8.34
CA PHE A 488 2.63 0.02 -7.49
C PHE A 488 3.03 1.36 -8.12
N MET A 489 3.85 1.37 -9.16
CA MET A 489 4.35 2.58 -9.81
C MET A 489 3.69 2.85 -11.14
N THR A 490 3.27 1.80 -11.83
CA THR A 490 2.62 1.87 -13.14
C THR A 490 1.19 1.35 -13.07
N ALA A 491 0.36 1.84 -13.96
CA ALA A 491 -1.02 1.38 -14.09
C ALA A 491 -1.43 1.37 -15.56
N GLU A 492 -2.22 0.38 -15.92
CA GLU A 492 -2.79 0.28 -17.26
C GLU A 492 -4.31 0.44 -17.18
N ALA A 493 -4.91 1.02 -18.21
CA ALA A 493 -6.37 1.06 -18.31
C ALA A 493 -6.91 -0.37 -18.37
N ALA A 494 -7.92 -0.67 -17.56
CA ALA A 494 -8.54 -1.98 -17.54
C ALA A 494 -9.35 -2.21 -18.82
N ASN A 495 -9.28 -3.43 -19.35
CA ASN A 495 -10.03 -3.82 -20.53
C ASN A 495 -11.44 -4.29 -20.15
N ILE A 496 -12.25 -3.40 -19.61
CA ILE A 496 -13.65 -3.70 -19.27
C ILE A 496 -14.41 -4.03 -20.56
N PRO A 497 -15.19 -5.13 -20.58
CA PRO A 497 -15.99 -5.46 -21.77
C PRO A 497 -16.84 -4.30 -22.22
N PHE A 498 -16.86 -4.06 -23.53
CA PHE A 498 -17.58 -2.93 -24.11
C PHE A 498 -19.07 -2.94 -23.76
N GLU A 499 -19.69 -4.11 -23.73
CA GLU A 499 -21.09 -4.26 -23.33
C GLU A 499 -21.38 -3.80 -21.90
N VAL A 500 -20.40 -3.99 -20.98
CA VAL A 500 -20.53 -3.48 -19.60
C VAL A 500 -20.47 -1.96 -19.61
N LEU A 501 -19.54 -1.37 -20.36
CA LEU A 501 -19.42 0.08 -20.49
C LEU A 501 -20.67 0.69 -21.13
N GLN A 502 -21.24 0.04 -22.12
CA GLN A 502 -22.49 0.49 -22.75
C GLN A 502 -23.66 0.49 -21.76
N LYS A 503 -23.75 -0.55 -20.92
CA LYS A 503 -24.79 -0.64 -19.89
C LYS A 503 -24.61 0.46 -18.84
N VAL A 504 -23.39 0.74 -18.43
CA VAL A 504 -23.08 1.85 -17.51
C VAL A 504 -23.51 3.17 -18.13
N MET A 505 -23.10 3.43 -19.36
CA MET A 505 -23.45 4.65 -20.08
C MET A 505 -24.98 4.82 -20.18
N SER A 506 -25.68 3.77 -20.58
CA SER A 506 -27.14 3.81 -20.71
C SER A 506 -27.81 4.15 -19.38
N ARG A 507 -27.37 3.53 -18.29
CA ARG A 507 -27.91 3.82 -16.96
C ARG A 507 -27.60 5.25 -16.52
N ILE A 508 -26.36 5.72 -16.70
CA ILE A 508 -25.97 7.07 -16.30
C ILE A 508 -26.83 8.11 -17.03
N ILE A 509 -26.96 7.98 -18.33
CA ILE A 509 -27.73 8.97 -19.13
C ILE A 509 -29.21 8.96 -18.75
N ASN A 510 -29.77 7.79 -18.47
CA ASN A 510 -31.20 7.70 -18.12
C ASN A 510 -31.51 8.02 -16.67
N GLU A 511 -30.60 7.77 -15.75
CA GLU A 511 -30.85 7.92 -14.30
C GLU A 511 -30.19 9.15 -13.69
N VAL A 512 -29.14 9.71 -14.30
CA VAL A 512 -28.43 10.89 -13.79
C VAL A 512 -28.77 12.13 -14.60
N LYS A 513 -29.55 13.00 -14.00
CA LYS A 513 -29.95 14.26 -14.64
C LYS A 513 -28.73 15.18 -14.79
N GLY A 514 -28.56 15.73 -15.99
CA GLY A 514 -27.48 16.67 -16.29
C GLY A 514 -26.30 16.07 -17.04
N VAL A 515 -26.38 14.79 -17.40
CA VAL A 515 -25.35 14.08 -18.15
C VAL A 515 -25.93 13.54 -19.45
N ASN A 516 -25.28 13.84 -20.58
CA ASN A 516 -25.68 13.34 -21.89
C ASN A 516 -24.54 12.60 -22.63
N ARG A 517 -23.39 12.43 -22.02
CA ARG A 517 -22.24 11.79 -22.66
C ARG A 517 -21.31 11.13 -21.63
N CYS A 518 -20.79 9.96 -21.99
CA CYS A 518 -19.78 9.26 -21.21
C CYS A 518 -18.54 8.98 -22.06
N PHE A 519 -17.36 9.19 -21.45
CA PHE A 519 -16.06 8.82 -22.01
C PHE A 519 -15.43 7.72 -21.16
N TYR A 520 -14.60 6.89 -21.76
CA TYR A 520 -13.75 5.96 -21.03
C TYR A 520 -12.29 6.34 -21.25
N ASP A 521 -11.57 6.61 -20.16
CA ASP A 521 -10.17 7.00 -20.22
C ASP A 521 -9.26 5.78 -20.36
N ILE A 522 -8.59 5.67 -21.51
CA ILE A 522 -7.71 4.56 -21.86
C ILE A 522 -6.22 4.84 -21.56
N THR A 523 -5.91 5.93 -20.89
CA THR A 523 -4.53 6.37 -20.66
C THR A 523 -3.87 5.58 -19.53
N SER A 524 -2.67 5.07 -19.79
CA SER A 524 -1.84 4.40 -18.79
C SER A 524 -1.09 5.39 -17.91
N LYS A 525 -0.60 4.94 -16.79
CA LYS A 525 0.31 5.70 -15.93
C LYS A 525 1.70 5.03 -15.98
N PRO A 526 2.79 5.69 -16.46
CA PRO A 526 2.75 6.92 -17.21
C PRO A 526 2.13 6.75 -18.60
N PRO A 527 1.77 7.81 -19.42
CA PRO A 527 2.07 9.24 -19.16
C PRO A 527 1.02 9.96 -18.31
N GLY A 528 -0.17 9.42 -18.18
CA GLY A 528 -1.19 10.03 -17.34
C GLY A 528 -1.03 9.67 -15.87
N THR A 529 -1.91 10.24 -15.04
CA THR A 529 -2.09 9.85 -13.64
C THR A 529 -3.37 9.02 -13.52
N ILE A 530 -3.59 8.38 -12.37
CA ILE A 530 -4.84 7.66 -12.14
C ILE A 530 -5.98 8.67 -11.96
N GLU A 531 -5.83 9.60 -11.01
CA GLU A 531 -6.78 10.68 -10.79
C GLU A 531 -6.57 11.81 -11.80
N PHE A 532 -7.62 12.61 -12.06
CA PHE A 532 -7.54 13.73 -13.01
C PHE A 532 -7.02 15.02 -12.38
N GLU A 533 -7.16 15.18 -11.11
CA GLU A 533 -6.69 16.30 -10.32
C GLU A 533 -6.01 15.80 -9.02
#